data_65cb3da501508a2e0d596ac3c4f46520
#
_entry.id   65cb3da501508a2e0d596ac3c4f46520
#
_cell.length_a   1.000
_cell.length_b   1.000
_cell.length_c   1.000
_cell.angle_alpha   90.00
_cell.angle_beta   90.00
_cell.angle_gamma   90.00
#
_symmetry.space_group_name_H-M   'P 1'
#
loop_
_entity.id
_entity.type
_entity.pdbx_description
1 polymer ?
#
loop_
_entity_poly.entity_id
_entity_poly.type
_entity_poly.pdbx_seq_one_letter_code
_entity_poly.pdbx_strand_id
1 'polypeptide(L)'
;MKLAVFSAVYSLAVALLAGFSGGVYDWAGSGAYGLGAIPFAVATLFAVAAAVYGMLAGSASEEEYEKELLKKRKENTQSLLDVAEDVRFTAGRTFRNYAKYAPSVFSLLAFVLMVFGLWIAWSVAATFGEAGPALPKEPVAVSFVCVVIAVFSLFFGAFLAGQSRVSEFRWLRPVGAWMVAGAVIFLLALVPSVALRWDNAGLEMPFAKIAFALIAVVAVEQLFTFITEFYRPRTQLEDRPVHESRLLALFIEPGSVAKNITDALDYQFGFKISGTSLYQMFCKVAIPAIGAWLLILWIFTCVAEVGPGELGLKTRFGALVDGKPLQPGVYLKLPWPCENIQRIEVDVPQTVTIG
;
A
#
# COMPACT_ATOMS: atom_id res chain seq x y z
N MET A 1 2.56 -23.01 4.53
CA MET A 1 3.64 -22.62 5.45
C MET A 1 4.83 -21.96 4.75
N LYS A 2 5.53 -22.63 3.80
CA LYS A 2 6.74 -22.07 3.13
C LYS A 2 6.52 -20.69 2.52
N LEU A 3 5.40 -20.46 1.85
CA LEU A 3 5.07 -19.18 1.21
C LEU A 3 4.89 -18.04 2.24
N ALA A 4 4.24 -18.30 3.38
CA ALA A 4 4.07 -17.34 4.46
C ALA A 4 5.41 -16.95 5.12
N VAL A 5 6.30 -17.94 5.33
CA VAL A 5 7.65 -17.67 5.86
C VAL A 5 8.47 -16.85 4.88
N PHE A 6 8.44 -17.18 3.59
CA PHE A 6 9.15 -16.41 2.57
C PHE A 6 8.64 -14.97 2.49
N SER A 7 7.32 -14.76 2.54
CA SER A 7 6.74 -13.42 2.53
C SER A 7 7.10 -12.62 3.78
N ALA A 8 7.19 -13.28 4.96
CA ALA A 8 7.63 -12.64 6.20
C ALA A 8 9.09 -12.18 6.12
N VAL A 9 9.98 -13.04 5.63
CA VAL A 9 11.42 -12.70 5.47
C VAL A 9 11.60 -11.56 4.48
N TYR A 10 10.93 -11.62 3.32
CA TYR A 10 11.00 -10.57 2.32
C TYR A 10 10.49 -9.23 2.87
N SER A 11 9.29 -9.20 3.44
CA SER A 11 8.69 -7.96 3.95
C SER A 11 9.49 -7.37 5.11
N LEU A 12 10.04 -8.22 5.99
CA LEU A 12 10.92 -7.78 7.07
C LEU A 12 12.21 -7.16 6.52
N ALA A 13 12.84 -7.80 5.54
CA ALA A 13 14.05 -7.29 4.91
C ALA A 13 13.82 -5.91 4.28
N VAL A 14 12.72 -5.74 3.55
CA VAL A 14 12.36 -4.44 2.95
C VAL A 14 12.01 -3.40 4.02
N ALA A 15 11.27 -3.76 5.07
CA ALA A 15 10.96 -2.86 6.18
C ALA A 15 12.23 -2.35 6.89
N LEU A 16 13.18 -3.25 7.17
CA LEU A 16 14.46 -2.90 7.77
C LEU A 16 15.30 -2.03 6.83
N LEU A 17 15.37 -2.38 5.54
CA LEU A 17 16.12 -1.61 4.56
C LEU A 17 15.55 -0.20 4.43
N ALA A 18 14.24 -0.05 4.36
CA ALA A 18 13.58 1.26 4.28
C ALA A 18 13.73 2.07 5.58
N GLY A 19 13.55 1.43 6.74
CA GLY A 19 13.67 2.08 8.04
C GLY A 19 15.10 2.53 8.36
N PHE A 20 16.08 1.68 8.05
CA PHE A 20 17.51 1.99 8.31
C PHE A 20 18.03 3.06 7.36
N SER A 21 17.76 2.95 6.08
CA SER A 21 18.27 3.88 5.07
C SER A 21 17.56 5.25 5.08
N GLY A 22 16.30 5.29 5.54
CA GLY A 22 15.53 6.52 5.63
C GLY A 22 15.66 7.28 6.96
N GLY A 23 16.01 6.59 8.05
CA GLY A 23 16.00 7.16 9.40
C GLY A 23 17.34 7.28 10.10
N VAL A 24 18.26 6.35 9.86
CA VAL A 24 19.54 6.27 10.58
C VAL A 24 20.74 6.63 9.70
N TYR A 25 20.67 6.29 8.43
CA TYR A 25 21.69 6.65 7.45
C TYR A 25 21.08 7.59 6.41
N ASP A 26 21.67 8.78 6.27
CA ASP A 26 21.30 9.78 5.25
C ASP A 26 21.44 9.30 3.79
N TRP A 27 21.59 8.00 3.58
CA TRP A 27 21.79 7.45 2.24
C TRP A 27 20.57 7.69 1.33
N ALA A 28 19.39 7.36 1.82
CA ALA A 28 18.16 7.61 1.08
C ALA A 28 17.63 9.02 1.32
N GLY A 29 17.82 9.61 2.52
CA GLY A 29 17.45 10.96 2.89
C GLY A 29 15.99 11.39 2.62
N SER A 30 15.22 10.49 2.01
CA SER A 30 13.87 10.76 1.54
C SER A 30 12.84 10.35 2.59
N GLY A 31 12.01 11.32 3.00
CA GLY A 31 10.90 11.05 3.91
C GLY A 31 9.86 10.09 3.32
N ALA A 32 9.60 10.20 2.02
CA ALA A 32 8.70 9.28 1.30
C ALA A 32 9.25 7.84 1.28
N TYR A 33 10.56 7.68 1.07
CA TYR A 33 11.22 6.38 1.10
C TYR A 33 11.12 5.71 2.48
N GLY A 34 11.42 6.45 3.56
CA GLY A 34 11.33 5.94 4.93
C GLY A 34 9.92 5.50 5.34
N LEU A 35 8.90 6.19 4.86
CA LEU A 35 7.49 5.82 5.06
C LEU A 35 7.14 4.46 4.46
N GLY A 36 7.87 4.01 3.44
CA GLY A 36 7.71 2.68 2.86
C GLY A 36 7.97 1.54 3.87
N ALA A 37 8.71 1.78 4.96
CA ALA A 37 8.92 0.79 6.02
C ALA A 37 7.61 0.36 6.69
N ILE A 38 6.64 1.26 6.85
CA ILE A 38 5.41 1.02 7.61
C ILE A 38 4.55 -0.11 6.98
N PRO A 39 4.14 -0.04 5.70
CA PRO A 39 3.34 -1.10 5.10
C PRO A 39 4.06 -2.45 5.06
N PHE A 40 5.39 -2.47 4.88
CA PHE A 40 6.14 -3.73 4.92
C PHE A 40 6.28 -4.31 6.32
N ALA A 41 6.39 -3.48 7.35
CA ALA A 41 6.34 -3.94 8.74
C ALA A 41 4.97 -4.56 9.08
N VAL A 42 3.88 -3.95 8.61
CA VAL A 42 2.52 -4.51 8.75
C VAL A 42 2.37 -5.81 7.94
N ALA A 43 2.91 -5.86 6.70
CA ALA A 43 2.93 -7.09 5.89
C ALA A 43 3.67 -8.22 6.62
N THR A 44 4.80 -7.93 7.29
CA THR A 44 5.55 -8.89 8.09
C THR A 44 4.70 -9.44 9.24
N LEU A 45 3.99 -8.55 9.94
CA LEU A 45 3.11 -8.94 11.05
C LEU A 45 2.04 -9.95 10.58
N PHE A 46 1.36 -9.65 9.47
CA PHE A 46 0.35 -10.56 8.91
C PHE A 46 0.95 -11.83 8.31
N ALA A 47 2.17 -11.77 7.76
CA ALA A 47 2.85 -12.94 7.24
C ALA A 47 3.25 -13.92 8.36
N VAL A 48 3.68 -13.40 9.51
CA VAL A 48 3.94 -14.19 10.73
C VAL A 48 2.62 -14.82 11.22
N ALA A 49 1.53 -14.05 11.25
CA ALA A 49 0.22 -14.59 11.62
C ALA A 49 -0.22 -15.74 10.70
N ALA A 50 -0.02 -15.59 9.39
CA ALA A 50 -0.33 -16.63 8.41
C ALA A 50 0.57 -17.86 8.56
N ALA A 51 1.84 -17.69 8.91
CA ALA A 51 2.77 -18.80 9.17
C ALA A 51 2.33 -19.60 10.40
N VAL A 52 2.00 -18.92 11.50
CA VAL A 52 1.50 -19.56 12.73
C VAL A 52 0.17 -20.29 12.46
N TYR A 53 -0.74 -19.66 11.72
CA TYR A 53 -1.99 -20.31 11.30
C TYR A 53 -1.72 -21.62 10.55
N GLY A 54 -0.81 -21.59 9.57
CA GLY A 54 -0.45 -22.76 8.79
C GLY A 54 0.19 -23.88 9.63
N MET A 55 1.00 -23.53 10.65
CA MET A 55 1.56 -24.51 11.59
C MET A 55 0.46 -25.17 12.43
N LEU A 56 -0.42 -24.37 13.02
CA LEU A 56 -1.51 -24.87 13.87
C LEU A 56 -2.55 -25.67 13.07
N ALA A 57 -2.83 -25.27 11.83
CA ALA A 57 -3.72 -26.02 10.95
C ALA A 57 -3.14 -27.40 10.60
N GLY A 58 -1.82 -27.46 10.33
CA GLY A 58 -1.13 -28.75 10.10
C GLY A 58 -1.23 -29.67 11.31
N SER A 59 -0.89 -29.18 12.50
CA SER A 59 -0.99 -29.98 13.74
C SER A 59 -2.43 -30.42 14.05
N ALA A 60 -3.43 -29.58 13.77
CA ALA A 60 -4.83 -29.94 13.96
C ALA A 60 -5.29 -31.03 12.98
N SER A 61 -4.85 -30.98 11.71
CA SER A 61 -5.18 -32.00 10.70
C SER A 61 -4.52 -33.34 11.00
N GLU A 62 -3.28 -33.35 11.51
CA GLU A 62 -2.61 -34.56 11.98
C GLU A 62 -3.35 -35.18 13.17
N GLU A 63 -3.80 -34.36 14.13
CA GLU A 63 -4.59 -34.80 15.26
C GLU A 63 -5.96 -35.43 14.82
N GLU A 64 -6.63 -34.81 13.84
CA GLU A 64 -7.87 -35.35 13.29
C GLU A 64 -7.65 -36.73 12.60
N TYR A 65 -6.58 -36.83 11.82
CA TYR A 65 -6.21 -38.09 11.19
C TYR A 65 -5.90 -39.18 12.21
N GLU A 66 -5.15 -38.86 13.27
CA GLU A 66 -4.88 -39.81 14.36
C GLU A 66 -6.17 -40.25 15.06
N LYS A 67 -7.11 -39.33 15.30
CA LYS A 67 -8.42 -39.62 15.87
C LYS A 67 -9.22 -40.60 15.01
N GLU A 68 -9.23 -40.40 13.71
CA GLU A 68 -9.90 -41.30 12.77
C GLU A 68 -9.29 -42.71 12.79
N LEU A 69 -7.96 -42.81 12.81
CA LEU A 69 -7.27 -44.09 12.90
C LEU A 69 -7.58 -44.83 14.21
N LEU A 70 -7.59 -44.10 15.33
CA LEU A 70 -7.95 -44.67 16.63
C LEU A 70 -9.40 -45.09 16.68
N LYS A 71 -10.33 -44.35 16.05
CA LYS A 71 -11.74 -44.71 15.96
C LYS A 71 -11.96 -45.99 15.18
N LYS A 72 -11.30 -46.13 14.01
CA LYS A 72 -11.32 -47.37 13.21
C LYS A 72 -10.70 -48.57 13.96
N ARG A 73 -9.70 -48.31 14.78
CA ARG A 73 -9.05 -49.36 15.60
C ARG A 73 -9.94 -49.78 16.78
N LYS A 74 -10.70 -48.86 17.40
CA LYS A 74 -11.66 -49.12 18.47
C LYS A 74 -12.87 -49.94 17.99
N GLU A 75 -13.36 -49.74 16.79
CA GLU A 75 -14.42 -50.54 16.18
C GLU A 75 -14.01 -52.01 16.03
N ASN A 76 -12.69 -52.29 15.94
CA ASN A 76 -12.15 -53.65 15.84
C ASN A 76 -11.70 -54.25 17.19
N THR A 77 -11.64 -53.48 18.29
CA THR A 77 -11.14 -54.02 19.56
C THR A 77 -11.84 -53.29 20.73
N GLN A 78 -12.85 -53.98 21.30
CA GLN A 78 -13.44 -53.52 22.58
C GLN A 78 -12.42 -53.65 23.68
N SER A 79 -11.82 -52.62 24.18
CA SER A 79 -11.48 -52.39 25.59
C SER A 79 -10.36 -51.38 25.92
N LEU A 80 -10.46 -50.77 27.08
CA LEU A 80 -9.43 -50.35 28.04
C LEU A 80 -8.65 -49.02 27.82
N LEU A 81 -8.96 -48.13 26.88
CA LEU A 81 -8.18 -46.92 26.67
C LEU A 81 -8.95 -45.58 26.82
N ASP A 82 -10.11 -45.59 27.47
CA ASP A 82 -10.96 -44.39 27.60
C ASP A 82 -10.37 -43.24 28.46
N VAL A 83 -9.40 -43.53 29.32
CA VAL A 83 -8.86 -42.56 30.27
C VAL A 83 -7.69 -41.76 29.70
N ALA A 84 -7.02 -42.23 28.64
CA ALA A 84 -5.84 -41.55 28.05
C ALA A 84 -6.18 -40.54 26.93
N GLU A 85 -7.44 -40.45 26.52
CA GLU A 85 -7.87 -39.73 25.29
C GLU A 85 -7.97 -38.21 25.49
N ASP A 86 -8.30 -37.74 26.70
CA ASP A 86 -8.57 -36.31 26.95
C ASP A 86 -7.29 -35.43 27.01
N VAL A 87 -6.14 -35.99 27.27
CA VAL A 87 -4.90 -35.26 27.49
C VAL A 87 -4.09 -35.03 26.22
N ARG A 88 -4.31 -35.84 25.16
CA ARG A 88 -3.50 -35.82 23.94
C ARG A 88 -3.99 -34.90 22.82
N PHE A 89 -5.23 -34.46 22.86
CA PHE A 89 -5.88 -33.79 21.74
C PHE A 89 -6.13 -32.28 21.97
N THR A 90 -5.05 -31.52 22.09
CA THR A 90 -5.13 -30.06 22.33
C THR A 90 -4.93 -29.21 21.08
N ALA A 91 -4.36 -29.76 20.01
CA ALA A 91 -4.01 -28.99 18.80
C ALA A 91 -5.25 -28.41 18.11
N GLY A 92 -6.31 -29.20 17.97
CA GLY A 92 -7.56 -28.70 17.39
C GLY A 92 -8.24 -27.61 18.21
N ARG A 93 -8.10 -27.61 19.54
CA ARG A 93 -8.61 -26.55 20.41
C ARG A 93 -7.77 -25.29 20.27
N THR A 94 -6.45 -25.41 20.26
CA THR A 94 -5.51 -24.30 20.07
C THR A 94 -5.72 -23.64 18.71
N PHE A 95 -5.86 -24.42 17.65
CA PHE A 95 -6.16 -23.91 16.32
C PHE A 95 -7.47 -23.10 16.28
N ARG A 96 -8.56 -23.64 16.85
CA ARG A 96 -9.84 -22.91 16.92
C ARG A 96 -9.75 -21.61 17.71
N ASN A 97 -9.05 -21.62 18.84
CA ASN A 97 -8.83 -20.40 19.63
C ASN A 97 -8.01 -19.37 18.83
N TYR A 98 -6.94 -19.81 18.17
CA TYR A 98 -6.15 -18.92 17.32
C TYR A 98 -6.98 -18.34 16.17
N ALA A 99 -7.69 -19.15 15.41
CA ALA A 99 -8.55 -18.73 14.32
C ALA A 99 -9.64 -17.71 14.80
N LYS A 100 -10.09 -17.85 16.05
CA LYS A 100 -11.08 -16.95 16.64
C LYS A 100 -10.54 -15.60 17.07
N TYR A 101 -9.36 -15.54 17.67
CA TYR A 101 -8.87 -14.32 18.32
C TYR A 101 -7.75 -13.62 17.51
N ALA A 102 -6.96 -14.38 16.72
CA ALA A 102 -5.84 -13.83 15.99
C ALA A 102 -6.21 -12.69 15.02
N PRO A 103 -7.31 -12.75 14.25
CA PRO A 103 -7.65 -11.65 13.34
C PRO A 103 -7.79 -10.31 14.05
N SER A 104 -8.48 -10.28 15.18
CA SER A 104 -8.70 -9.04 15.96
C SER A 104 -7.41 -8.56 16.62
N VAL A 105 -6.60 -9.47 17.17
CA VAL A 105 -5.32 -9.12 17.83
C VAL A 105 -4.34 -8.56 16.80
N PHE A 106 -4.16 -9.22 15.67
CA PHE A 106 -3.23 -8.76 14.63
C PHE A 106 -3.70 -7.46 13.95
N SER A 107 -5.01 -7.26 13.84
CA SER A 107 -5.59 -6.00 13.37
C SER A 107 -5.25 -4.84 14.30
N LEU A 108 -5.40 -5.02 15.61
CA LEU A 108 -5.02 -4.02 16.61
C LEU A 108 -3.51 -3.73 16.58
N LEU A 109 -2.68 -4.79 16.52
CA LEU A 109 -1.24 -4.63 16.45
C LEU A 109 -0.81 -3.88 15.17
N ALA A 110 -1.44 -4.17 14.04
CA ALA A 110 -1.20 -3.46 12.78
C ALA A 110 -1.54 -1.97 12.90
N PHE A 111 -2.67 -1.63 13.52
CA PHE A 111 -3.05 -0.24 13.79
C PHE A 111 -2.02 0.46 14.68
N VAL A 112 -1.63 -0.16 15.80
CA VAL A 112 -0.61 0.41 16.70
C VAL A 112 0.71 0.63 15.98
N LEU A 113 1.13 -0.34 15.17
CA LEU A 113 2.37 -0.25 14.39
C LEU A 113 2.33 0.90 13.38
N MET A 114 1.20 1.09 12.69
CA MET A 114 1.01 2.23 11.77
C MET A 114 1.06 3.57 12.50
N VAL A 115 0.31 3.72 13.60
CA VAL A 115 0.31 4.95 14.39
C VAL A 115 1.70 5.26 14.93
N PHE A 116 2.40 4.25 15.44
CA PHE A 116 3.77 4.40 15.92
C PHE A 116 4.73 4.80 14.80
N GLY A 117 4.64 4.17 13.64
CA GLY A 117 5.44 4.52 12.47
C GLY A 117 5.17 5.94 11.96
N LEU A 118 3.90 6.36 11.92
CA LEU A 118 3.52 7.73 11.57
C LEU A 118 4.00 8.74 12.61
N TRP A 119 3.95 8.38 13.91
CA TRP A 119 4.47 9.24 14.97
C TRP A 119 5.99 9.44 14.85
N ILE A 120 6.75 8.37 14.58
CA ILE A 120 8.19 8.48 14.29
C ILE A 120 8.43 9.37 13.08
N ALA A 121 7.74 9.14 11.96
CA ALA A 121 7.89 9.93 10.75
C ALA A 121 7.58 11.42 11.00
N TRP A 122 6.55 11.72 11.78
CA TRP A 122 6.21 13.07 12.18
C TRP A 122 7.29 13.71 13.07
N SER A 123 7.80 12.99 14.07
CA SER A 123 8.85 13.50 14.98
C SER A 123 10.15 13.79 14.24
N VAL A 124 10.52 12.93 13.27
CA VAL A 124 11.69 13.16 12.41
C VAL A 124 11.47 14.37 11.51
N ALA A 125 10.30 14.50 10.89
CA ALA A 125 9.96 15.68 10.07
C ALA A 125 9.95 16.99 10.88
N ALA A 126 9.48 16.95 12.12
CA ALA A 126 9.51 18.13 13.02
C ALA A 126 10.94 18.51 13.41
N THR A 127 11.84 17.55 13.54
CA THR A 127 13.26 17.80 13.87
C THR A 127 14.02 18.41 12.68
N PHE A 128 13.59 18.12 11.45
CA PHE A 128 14.16 18.69 10.22
C PHE A 128 13.53 20.01 9.77
N GLY A 129 12.58 20.55 10.54
CA GLY A 129 11.70 21.67 10.13
C GLY A 129 12.38 22.98 9.76
N GLU A 130 13.61 23.26 10.24
CA GLU A 130 14.36 24.47 9.89
C GLU A 130 15.42 24.22 8.80
N ALA A 131 15.89 23.00 8.62
CA ALA A 131 16.98 22.66 7.69
C ALA A 131 16.48 22.12 6.33
N GLY A 132 15.17 21.94 6.17
CA GLY A 132 14.59 21.30 5.00
C GLY A 132 14.74 19.77 5.04
N PRO A 133 14.06 19.03 4.14
CA PRO A 133 14.21 17.58 4.07
C PRO A 133 15.64 17.22 3.68
N ALA A 134 16.24 16.27 4.41
CA ALA A 134 17.49 15.68 4.00
C ALA A 134 17.31 15.05 2.62
N LEU A 135 18.13 15.45 1.66
CA LEU A 135 18.06 14.91 0.31
C LEU A 135 18.96 13.69 0.17
N PRO A 136 18.55 12.67 -0.60
CA PRO A 136 19.37 11.49 -0.81
C PRO A 136 20.72 11.86 -1.42
N LYS A 137 21.79 11.31 -0.86
CA LYS A 137 23.16 11.52 -1.36
C LYS A 137 23.37 10.92 -2.75
N GLU A 138 22.67 9.82 -3.02
CA GLU A 138 22.75 9.09 -4.29
C GLU A 138 21.37 8.87 -4.92
N PRO A 139 20.76 9.88 -5.54
CA PRO A 139 19.38 9.80 -6.04
C PRO A 139 19.18 8.70 -7.10
N VAL A 140 20.22 8.37 -7.86
CA VAL A 140 20.16 7.31 -8.88
C VAL A 140 20.04 5.93 -8.23
N ALA A 141 20.84 5.66 -7.19
CA ALA A 141 20.81 4.39 -6.48
C ALA A 141 19.47 4.23 -5.73
N VAL A 142 18.98 5.28 -5.09
CA VAL A 142 17.67 5.28 -4.42
C VAL A 142 16.54 5.03 -5.41
N SER A 143 16.56 5.70 -6.57
CA SER A 143 15.56 5.47 -7.63
C SER A 143 15.55 4.03 -8.11
N PHE A 144 16.72 3.44 -8.32
CA PHE A 144 16.85 2.03 -8.73
C PHE A 144 16.27 1.08 -7.67
N VAL A 145 16.61 1.29 -6.41
CA VAL A 145 16.09 0.49 -5.29
C VAL A 145 14.57 0.63 -5.19
N CYS A 146 14.02 1.84 -5.31
CA CYS A 146 12.57 2.07 -5.32
C CYS A 146 11.88 1.27 -6.44
N VAL A 147 12.41 1.29 -7.66
CA VAL A 147 11.85 0.53 -8.79
C VAL A 147 11.88 -0.98 -8.50
N VAL A 148 13.01 -1.51 -8.06
CA VAL A 148 13.17 -2.94 -7.79
C VAL A 148 12.18 -3.39 -6.71
N ILE A 149 12.12 -2.67 -5.59
CA ILE A 149 11.19 -3.00 -4.50
C ILE A 149 9.74 -2.88 -4.98
N ALA A 150 9.38 -1.80 -5.67
CA ALA A 150 8.02 -1.58 -6.14
C ALA A 150 7.56 -2.67 -7.11
N VAL A 151 8.36 -2.98 -8.13
CA VAL A 151 8.03 -4.00 -9.12
C VAL A 151 7.89 -5.37 -8.49
N PHE A 152 8.90 -5.79 -7.71
CA PHE A 152 8.85 -7.11 -7.06
C PHE A 152 7.67 -7.23 -6.10
N SER A 153 7.42 -6.19 -5.28
CA SER A 153 6.32 -6.19 -4.30
C SER A 153 4.95 -6.16 -4.97
N LEU A 154 4.79 -5.48 -6.11
CA LEU A 154 3.56 -5.51 -6.89
C LEU A 154 3.26 -6.92 -7.40
N PHE A 155 4.24 -7.55 -8.08
CA PHE A 155 4.04 -8.88 -8.63
C PHE A 155 3.84 -9.93 -7.53
N PHE A 156 4.67 -9.89 -6.50
CA PHE A 156 4.59 -10.86 -5.41
C PHE A 156 3.33 -10.64 -4.56
N GLY A 157 2.94 -9.39 -4.28
CA GLY A 157 1.71 -9.05 -3.58
C GLY A 157 0.46 -9.48 -4.35
N ALA A 158 0.42 -9.22 -5.67
CA ALA A 158 -0.66 -9.69 -6.54
C ALA A 158 -0.73 -11.22 -6.62
N PHE A 159 0.43 -11.89 -6.66
CA PHE A 159 0.50 -13.36 -6.61
C PHE A 159 -0.08 -13.91 -5.31
N LEU A 160 0.29 -13.35 -4.14
CA LEU A 160 -0.26 -13.75 -2.84
C LEU A 160 -1.77 -13.52 -2.76
N ALA A 161 -2.23 -12.38 -3.26
CA ALA A 161 -3.66 -12.08 -3.34
C ALA A 161 -4.41 -13.07 -4.25
N GLY A 162 -3.80 -13.47 -5.38
CA GLY A 162 -4.35 -14.51 -6.26
C GLY A 162 -4.44 -15.88 -5.58
N GLN A 163 -3.39 -16.30 -4.89
CA GLN A 163 -3.36 -17.57 -4.14
C GLN A 163 -4.39 -17.60 -3.00
N SER A 164 -4.67 -16.48 -2.38
CA SER A 164 -5.62 -16.36 -1.26
C SER A 164 -7.08 -16.68 -1.62
N ARG A 165 -7.40 -16.85 -2.90
CA ARG A 165 -8.71 -17.34 -3.37
C ARG A 165 -8.97 -18.79 -2.97
N VAL A 166 -7.90 -19.56 -2.75
CA VAL A 166 -7.98 -20.91 -2.19
C VAL A 166 -8.13 -20.81 -0.68
N SER A 167 -9.06 -21.54 -0.08
CA SER A 167 -9.41 -21.48 1.36
C SER A 167 -8.20 -21.65 2.27
N GLU A 168 -7.28 -22.55 1.92
CA GLU A 168 -6.06 -22.84 2.69
C GLU A 168 -5.10 -21.65 2.76
N PHE A 169 -5.10 -20.74 1.75
CA PHE A 169 -4.19 -19.60 1.65
C PHE A 169 -4.88 -18.26 1.97
N ARG A 170 -6.10 -18.28 2.46
CA ARG A 170 -6.89 -17.08 2.75
C ARG A 170 -6.16 -16.09 3.69
N TRP A 171 -5.35 -16.60 4.60
CA TRP A 171 -4.55 -15.79 5.53
C TRP A 171 -3.41 -15.00 4.87
N LEU A 172 -3.06 -15.31 3.61
CA LEU A 172 -2.06 -14.56 2.85
C LEU A 172 -2.63 -13.31 2.16
N ARG A 173 -3.95 -13.16 2.12
CA ARG A 173 -4.60 -12.03 1.44
C ARG A 173 -4.18 -10.67 2.02
N PRO A 174 -4.22 -10.43 3.35
CA PRO A 174 -3.75 -9.16 3.91
C PRO A 174 -2.25 -8.93 3.66
N VAL A 175 -1.44 -9.99 3.62
CA VAL A 175 0.00 -9.87 3.31
C VAL A 175 0.19 -9.29 1.91
N GLY A 176 -0.48 -9.88 0.91
CA GLY A 176 -0.45 -9.39 -0.46
C GLY A 176 -0.94 -7.94 -0.57
N ALA A 177 -2.01 -7.59 0.15
CA ALA A 177 -2.57 -6.25 0.20
C ALA A 177 -1.54 -5.22 0.69
N TRP A 178 -0.89 -5.49 1.79
CA TRP A 178 0.10 -4.59 2.37
C TRP A 178 1.39 -4.50 1.56
N MET A 179 1.80 -5.57 0.86
CA MET A 179 2.91 -5.52 -0.09
C MET A 179 2.60 -4.62 -1.29
N VAL A 180 1.39 -4.69 -1.83
CA VAL A 180 0.95 -3.77 -2.91
C VAL A 180 0.89 -2.33 -2.41
N ALA A 181 0.37 -2.09 -1.19
CA ALA A 181 0.39 -0.77 -0.58
C ALA A 181 1.82 -0.23 -0.44
N GLY A 182 2.76 -1.06 0.03
CA GLY A 182 4.18 -0.71 0.10
C GLY A 182 4.77 -0.37 -1.26
N ALA A 183 4.44 -1.13 -2.30
CA ALA A 183 4.86 -0.84 -3.66
C ALA A 183 4.38 0.53 -4.14
N VAL A 184 3.14 0.92 -3.83
CA VAL A 184 2.60 2.26 -4.15
C VAL A 184 3.40 3.36 -3.45
N ILE A 185 3.75 3.17 -2.18
CA ILE A 185 4.58 4.16 -1.44
C ILE A 185 5.98 4.27 -2.08
N PHE A 186 6.61 3.16 -2.50
CA PHE A 186 7.90 3.22 -3.19
C PHE A 186 7.80 3.85 -4.59
N LEU A 187 6.69 3.69 -5.30
CA LEU A 187 6.43 4.41 -6.55
C LEU A 187 6.26 5.92 -6.31
N LEU A 188 5.63 6.32 -5.21
CA LEU A 188 5.56 7.73 -4.81
C LEU A 188 6.94 8.28 -4.45
N ALA A 189 7.78 7.52 -3.73
CA ALA A 189 9.14 7.90 -3.39
C ALA A 189 10.08 7.96 -4.61
N LEU A 190 9.79 7.20 -5.65
CA LEU A 190 10.54 7.23 -6.91
C LEU A 190 10.48 8.60 -7.59
N VAL A 191 9.32 9.27 -7.57
CA VAL A 191 9.12 10.54 -8.29
C VAL A 191 10.08 11.63 -7.81
N PRO A 192 10.15 11.98 -6.50
CA PRO A 192 11.11 12.96 -6.02
C PRO A 192 12.56 12.52 -6.20
N SER A 193 12.86 11.22 -6.02
CA SER A 193 14.22 10.70 -6.22
C SER A 193 14.71 10.89 -7.65
N VAL A 194 13.83 10.70 -8.64
CA VAL A 194 14.13 10.96 -10.05
C VAL A 194 14.22 12.47 -10.33
N ALA A 195 13.34 13.28 -9.73
CA ALA A 195 13.32 14.74 -9.90
C ALA A 195 14.60 15.42 -9.39
N LEU A 196 15.21 14.89 -8.34
CA LEU A 196 16.50 15.34 -7.82
C LEU A 196 17.65 15.28 -8.84
N ARG A 197 17.53 14.40 -9.83
CA ARG A 197 18.50 14.33 -10.93
C ARG A 197 18.52 15.59 -11.81
N TRP A 198 17.47 16.40 -11.72
CA TRP A 198 17.31 17.68 -12.41
C TRP A 198 17.29 18.86 -11.43
N ASP A 199 17.98 18.71 -10.28
CA ASP A 199 18.08 19.71 -9.21
C ASP A 199 16.72 20.22 -8.66
N ASN A 200 15.65 19.42 -8.85
CA ASN A 200 14.33 19.76 -8.33
C ASN A 200 14.08 19.09 -6.97
N ALA A 201 14.58 19.72 -5.91
CA ALA A 201 14.38 19.27 -4.53
C ALA A 201 12.95 19.54 -3.99
N GLY A 202 12.17 20.40 -4.67
CA GLY A 202 10.86 20.87 -4.19
C GLY A 202 9.77 19.79 -4.15
N LEU A 203 9.97 18.65 -4.83
CA LEU A 203 8.98 17.59 -4.89
C LEU A 203 9.05 16.62 -3.69
N GLU A 204 10.14 16.58 -2.93
CA GLU A 204 10.29 15.64 -1.82
C GLU A 204 9.20 15.81 -0.76
N MET A 205 9.02 17.03 -0.27
CA MET A 205 8.06 17.32 0.80
C MET A 205 6.59 17.05 0.41
N PRO A 206 6.10 17.48 -0.77
CA PRO A 206 4.73 17.12 -1.21
C PRO A 206 4.50 15.63 -1.30
N PHE A 207 5.42 14.87 -1.88
CA PHE A 207 5.26 13.43 -2.03
C PHE A 207 5.36 12.67 -0.70
N ALA A 208 6.22 13.11 0.22
CA ALA A 208 6.26 12.59 1.58
C ALA A 208 4.94 12.85 2.33
N LYS A 209 4.35 14.05 2.20
CA LYS A 209 3.04 14.37 2.77
C LYS A 209 1.91 13.52 2.17
N ILE A 210 1.92 13.27 0.86
CA ILE A 210 0.95 12.39 0.20
C ILE A 210 1.09 10.96 0.73
N ALA A 211 2.31 10.43 0.80
CA ALA A 211 2.56 9.10 1.34
C ALA A 211 2.11 8.97 2.80
N PHE A 212 2.43 9.97 3.63
CA PHE A 212 1.97 10.05 5.02
C PHE A 212 0.44 10.05 5.12
N ALA A 213 -0.24 10.89 4.33
CA ALA A 213 -1.69 10.99 4.32
C ALA A 213 -2.36 9.67 3.89
N LEU A 214 -1.82 8.98 2.88
CA LEU A 214 -2.32 7.68 2.45
C LEU A 214 -2.24 6.64 3.56
N ILE A 215 -1.10 6.54 4.25
CA ILE A 215 -0.93 5.61 5.37
C ILE A 215 -1.87 5.99 6.52
N ALA A 216 -2.03 7.29 6.82
CA ALA A 216 -2.93 7.76 7.86
C ALA A 216 -4.40 7.42 7.56
N VAL A 217 -4.85 7.58 6.32
CA VAL A 217 -6.20 7.20 5.89
C VAL A 217 -6.43 5.69 6.06
N VAL A 218 -5.46 4.86 5.67
CA VAL A 218 -5.55 3.41 5.85
C VAL A 218 -5.52 3.05 7.35
N ALA A 219 -4.76 3.77 8.19
CA ALA A 219 -4.76 3.55 9.64
C ALA A 219 -6.12 3.87 10.27
N VAL A 220 -6.77 4.95 9.83
CA VAL A 220 -8.13 5.31 10.27
C VAL A 220 -9.13 4.24 9.84
N GLU A 221 -9.08 3.78 8.59
CA GLU A 221 -9.91 2.68 8.11
C GLU A 221 -9.72 1.41 8.95
N GLN A 222 -8.47 1.09 9.28
CA GLN A 222 -8.12 -0.04 10.12
C GLN A 222 -8.78 0.04 11.49
N LEU A 223 -8.77 1.23 12.10
CA LEU A 223 -9.44 1.46 13.37
C LEU A 223 -10.95 1.26 13.27
N PHE A 224 -11.58 1.82 12.23
CA PHE A 224 -13.01 1.61 11.99
C PHE A 224 -13.35 0.14 11.77
N THR A 225 -12.55 -0.58 11.03
CA THR A 225 -12.75 -2.01 10.80
C THR A 225 -12.62 -2.80 12.09
N PHE A 226 -11.63 -2.45 12.93
CA PHE A 226 -11.47 -3.06 14.26
C PHE A 226 -12.68 -2.80 15.16
N ILE A 227 -13.19 -1.57 15.21
CA ILE A 227 -14.37 -1.21 16.01
C ILE A 227 -15.62 -1.96 15.51
N THR A 228 -15.85 -1.98 14.19
CA THR A 228 -17.02 -2.66 13.61
C THR A 228 -17.01 -4.17 13.84
N GLU A 229 -15.83 -4.80 13.96
CA GLU A 229 -15.71 -6.22 14.27
C GLU A 229 -16.30 -6.58 15.65
N PHE A 230 -16.29 -5.66 16.63
CA PHE A 230 -16.95 -5.87 17.91
C PHE A 230 -18.48 -5.93 17.83
N TYR A 231 -19.06 -5.17 16.90
CA TYR A 231 -20.53 -5.11 16.71
C TYR A 231 -21.06 -6.18 15.78
N ARG A 232 -20.17 -6.92 15.11
CA ARG A 232 -20.57 -7.94 14.16
C ARG A 232 -21.13 -9.18 14.89
N PRO A 233 -22.36 -9.65 14.54
CA PRO A 233 -22.91 -10.85 15.15
C PRO A 233 -21.98 -12.04 14.87
N ARG A 234 -21.70 -12.82 15.90
CA ARG A 234 -20.78 -13.96 15.87
C ARG A 234 -21.45 -15.16 15.21
N THR A 235 -21.58 -15.13 13.92
CA THR A 235 -21.93 -16.28 13.09
C THR A 235 -20.69 -17.17 12.88
N GLN A 236 -20.89 -18.39 12.43
CA GLN A 236 -19.96 -19.51 12.43
C GLN A 236 -18.49 -19.17 12.08
N LEU A 237 -17.54 -19.87 12.71
CA LEU A 237 -16.08 -19.63 12.63
C LEU A 237 -15.49 -19.76 11.22
N GLU A 238 -16.17 -20.49 10.35
CA GLU A 238 -15.68 -20.77 8.98
C GLU A 238 -15.75 -19.57 8.03
N ASP A 239 -16.62 -18.58 8.31
CA ASP A 239 -16.88 -17.43 7.44
C ASP A 239 -16.16 -16.15 7.87
N ARG A 240 -15.23 -16.19 8.84
CA ARG A 240 -14.52 -14.97 9.23
C ARG A 240 -13.48 -14.60 8.19
N PRO A 241 -13.67 -13.48 7.49
CA PRO A 241 -12.60 -12.95 6.66
C PRO A 241 -11.45 -12.56 7.60
N VAL A 242 -10.26 -13.04 7.29
CA VAL A 242 -9.04 -12.47 7.82
C VAL A 242 -9.08 -10.98 7.48
N HIS A 243 -8.74 -10.14 8.43
CA HIS A 243 -8.81 -8.68 8.32
C HIS A 243 -8.46 -8.18 6.90
N GLU A 244 -9.45 -7.58 6.24
CA GLU A 244 -9.30 -7.00 4.91
C GLU A 244 -9.53 -5.49 4.98
N SER A 245 -8.52 -4.71 4.64
CA SER A 245 -8.72 -3.30 4.36
C SER A 245 -9.50 -3.17 3.04
N ARG A 246 -10.62 -2.43 3.07
CA ARG A 246 -11.44 -2.18 1.89
C ARG A 246 -10.72 -1.26 0.90
N LEU A 247 -9.94 -0.30 1.43
CA LEU A 247 -9.16 0.61 0.59
C LEU A 247 -8.04 -0.15 -0.14
N LEU A 248 -7.33 -1.06 0.55
CA LEU A 248 -6.29 -1.86 -0.09
C LEU A 248 -6.87 -2.87 -1.09
N ALA A 249 -8.05 -3.42 -0.83
CA ALA A 249 -8.75 -4.29 -1.78
C ALA A 249 -9.04 -3.60 -3.11
N LEU A 250 -9.23 -2.28 -3.12
CA LEU A 250 -9.41 -1.47 -4.33
C LEU A 250 -8.22 -1.56 -5.28
N PHE A 251 -7.01 -1.62 -4.74
CA PHE A 251 -5.78 -1.72 -5.53
C PHE A 251 -5.52 -3.15 -6.03
N ILE A 252 -5.98 -4.16 -5.30
CA ILE A 252 -5.72 -5.57 -5.60
C ILE A 252 -6.80 -6.16 -6.52
N GLU A 253 -8.06 -5.84 -6.24
CA GLU A 253 -9.22 -6.35 -6.96
C GLU A 253 -10.22 -5.23 -7.28
N PRO A 254 -9.88 -4.31 -8.19
CA PRO A 254 -10.77 -3.18 -8.51
C PRO A 254 -12.14 -3.65 -9.01
N GLY A 255 -12.20 -4.81 -9.66
CA GLY A 255 -13.45 -5.42 -10.11
C GLY A 255 -14.37 -5.90 -8.99
N SER A 256 -13.83 -6.32 -7.84
CA SER A 256 -14.62 -6.76 -6.69
C SER A 256 -15.31 -5.59 -5.99
N VAL A 257 -14.65 -4.45 -5.92
CA VAL A 257 -15.21 -3.21 -5.35
C VAL A 257 -16.33 -2.67 -6.23
N ALA A 258 -16.11 -2.61 -7.55
CA ALA A 258 -17.14 -2.24 -8.49
C ALA A 258 -18.37 -3.15 -8.37
N LYS A 259 -18.16 -4.46 -8.23
CA LYS A 259 -19.23 -5.44 -8.00
C LYS A 259 -19.96 -5.18 -6.68
N ASN A 260 -19.25 -4.97 -5.57
CA ASN A 260 -19.87 -4.71 -4.27
C ASN A 260 -20.69 -3.41 -4.26
N ILE A 261 -20.22 -2.35 -4.94
CA ILE A 261 -20.98 -1.11 -5.12
C ILE A 261 -22.24 -1.38 -5.93
N THR A 262 -22.11 -2.16 -7.01
CA THR A 262 -23.25 -2.49 -7.87
C THR A 262 -24.27 -3.36 -7.13
N ASP A 263 -23.82 -4.35 -6.37
CA ASP A 263 -24.69 -5.22 -5.56
C ASP A 263 -25.43 -4.40 -4.47
N ALA A 264 -24.75 -3.40 -3.88
CA ALA A 264 -25.37 -2.48 -2.91
C ALA A 264 -26.43 -1.57 -3.58
N LEU A 265 -26.14 -1.08 -4.78
CA LEU A 265 -27.11 -0.31 -5.58
C LEU A 265 -28.29 -1.19 -6.01
N ASP A 266 -28.03 -2.40 -6.49
CA ASP A 266 -29.07 -3.37 -6.86
C ASP A 266 -30.00 -3.66 -5.67
N TYR A 267 -29.44 -3.78 -4.46
CA TYR A 267 -30.22 -3.95 -3.23
C TYR A 267 -31.06 -2.72 -2.89
N GLN A 268 -30.49 -1.52 -3.04
CA GLN A 268 -31.16 -0.27 -2.66
C GLN A 268 -32.26 0.12 -3.63
N PHE A 269 -32.08 -0.15 -4.91
CA PHE A 269 -33.07 0.17 -5.96
C PHE A 269 -34.03 -0.98 -6.26
N GLY A 270 -33.82 -2.18 -5.72
CA GLY A 270 -34.71 -3.33 -5.86
C GLY A 270 -34.75 -3.95 -7.26
N PHE A 271 -33.86 -3.55 -8.19
CA PHE A 271 -33.69 -4.16 -9.51
C PHE A 271 -32.23 -4.29 -9.89
N LYS A 272 -31.90 -5.30 -10.69
CA LYS A 272 -30.51 -5.59 -11.10
C LYS A 272 -30.01 -4.56 -12.11
N ILE A 273 -29.34 -3.52 -11.63
CA ILE A 273 -28.69 -2.50 -12.46
C ILE A 273 -27.52 -3.11 -13.24
N SER A 274 -26.78 -4.04 -12.61
CA SER A 274 -25.61 -4.72 -13.18
C SER A 274 -25.95 -5.53 -14.46
N GLY A 275 -27.18 -6.00 -14.61
CA GLY A 275 -27.65 -6.73 -15.77
C GLY A 275 -28.09 -5.85 -16.94
N THR A 276 -28.21 -4.55 -16.74
CA THR A 276 -28.70 -3.63 -17.76
C THR A 276 -27.63 -3.34 -18.81
N SER A 277 -28.00 -3.37 -20.10
CA SER A 277 -27.06 -3.08 -21.20
C SER A 277 -26.42 -1.70 -21.09
N LEU A 278 -27.14 -0.74 -20.50
CA LEU A 278 -26.66 0.61 -20.20
C LEU A 278 -25.46 0.60 -19.21
N TYR A 279 -25.54 -0.19 -18.15
CA TYR A 279 -24.43 -0.31 -17.18
C TYR A 279 -23.19 -0.95 -17.81
N GLN A 280 -23.36 -2.01 -18.59
CA GLN A 280 -22.27 -2.64 -19.30
C GLN A 280 -21.63 -1.70 -20.34
N MET A 281 -22.42 -0.90 -21.03
CA MET A 281 -21.95 0.11 -21.96
C MET A 281 -21.20 1.22 -21.19
N PHE A 282 -21.73 1.69 -20.06
CA PHE A 282 -21.08 2.70 -19.22
C PHE A 282 -19.71 2.22 -18.72
N CYS A 283 -19.61 1.00 -18.18
CA CYS A 283 -18.34 0.43 -17.74
C CYS A 283 -17.33 0.25 -18.88
N LYS A 284 -17.78 -0.10 -20.08
CA LYS A 284 -16.91 -0.22 -21.27
C LYS A 284 -16.39 1.13 -21.76
N VAL A 285 -17.19 2.18 -21.62
CA VAL A 285 -16.85 3.53 -22.11
C VAL A 285 -16.15 4.37 -21.04
N ALA A 286 -16.45 4.16 -19.74
CA ALA A 286 -15.92 4.97 -18.66
C ALA A 286 -14.39 4.92 -18.57
N ILE A 287 -13.78 3.74 -18.66
CA ILE A 287 -12.33 3.58 -18.59
C ILE A 287 -11.63 4.31 -19.76
N PRO A 288 -11.98 4.06 -21.02
CA PRO A 288 -11.38 4.81 -22.14
C PRO A 288 -11.74 6.30 -22.11
N ALA A 289 -12.92 6.67 -21.63
CA ALA A 289 -13.31 8.07 -21.49
C ALA A 289 -12.47 8.82 -20.44
N ILE A 290 -12.23 8.20 -19.28
CA ILE A 290 -11.32 8.74 -18.26
C ILE A 290 -9.89 8.82 -18.81
N GLY A 291 -9.42 7.80 -19.51
CA GLY A 291 -8.11 7.82 -20.17
C GLY A 291 -7.97 8.94 -21.21
N ALA A 292 -8.99 9.12 -22.04
CA ALA A 292 -9.03 10.20 -23.02
C ALA A 292 -9.07 11.58 -22.34
N TRP A 293 -9.83 11.72 -21.25
CA TRP A 293 -9.90 12.97 -20.50
C TRP A 293 -8.57 13.32 -19.83
N LEU A 294 -7.90 12.35 -19.21
CA LEU A 294 -6.55 12.53 -18.65
C LEU A 294 -5.54 12.91 -19.74
N LEU A 295 -5.63 12.30 -20.92
CA LEU A 295 -4.78 12.61 -22.06
C LEU A 295 -5.03 14.04 -22.57
N ILE A 296 -6.29 14.48 -22.62
CA ILE A 296 -6.64 15.85 -22.96
C ILE A 296 -6.04 16.83 -21.94
N LEU A 297 -6.22 16.57 -20.64
CA LEU A 297 -5.62 17.41 -19.59
C LEU A 297 -4.09 17.47 -19.71
N TRP A 298 -3.46 16.34 -20.03
CA TRP A 298 -2.00 16.29 -20.25
C TRP A 298 -1.57 17.11 -21.48
N ILE A 299 -2.35 17.08 -22.57
CA ILE A 299 -2.12 17.92 -23.74
C ILE A 299 -2.29 19.41 -23.41
N PHE A 300 -3.24 19.76 -22.52
CA PHE A 300 -3.39 21.16 -22.09
C PHE A 300 -2.14 21.71 -21.39
N THR A 301 -1.29 20.86 -20.82
CA THR A 301 0.01 21.29 -20.27
C THR A 301 1.00 21.76 -21.33
N CYS A 302 0.72 21.53 -22.61
CA CYS A 302 1.55 22.02 -23.73
C CYS A 302 1.45 23.54 -23.95
N VAL A 303 0.44 24.20 -23.37
CA VAL A 303 0.25 25.64 -23.49
C VAL A 303 0.74 26.31 -22.22
N ALA A 304 1.58 27.30 -22.36
CA ALA A 304 2.01 28.15 -21.26
C ALA A 304 1.89 29.63 -21.65
N GLU A 305 1.35 30.41 -20.74
CA GLU A 305 1.21 31.84 -20.88
C GLU A 305 2.24 32.56 -20.01
N VAL A 306 2.90 33.58 -20.56
CA VAL A 306 3.78 34.51 -19.85
C VAL A 306 3.06 35.84 -19.78
N GLY A 307 2.78 36.30 -18.55
CA GLY A 307 2.03 37.52 -18.31
C GLY A 307 2.80 38.80 -18.66
N PRO A 308 2.11 39.95 -18.78
CA PRO A 308 2.75 41.23 -18.92
C PRO A 308 3.55 41.58 -17.63
N GLY A 309 4.81 41.99 -17.78
CA GLY A 309 5.72 42.24 -16.64
C GLY A 309 6.50 41.00 -16.19
N GLU A 310 6.30 39.85 -16.81
CA GLU A 310 7.04 38.61 -16.57
C GLU A 310 7.94 38.25 -17.75
N LEU A 311 9.07 37.63 -17.46
CA LEU A 311 9.93 36.98 -18.46
C LEU A 311 9.87 35.45 -18.25
N GLY A 312 9.66 34.70 -19.33
CA GLY A 312 9.64 33.24 -19.30
C GLY A 312 11.01 32.65 -19.61
N LEU A 313 11.50 31.74 -18.77
CA LEU A 313 12.67 30.92 -19.09
C LEU A 313 12.20 29.50 -19.44
N LYS A 314 12.46 29.07 -20.66
CA LYS A 314 12.12 27.73 -21.14
C LYS A 314 13.17 26.73 -20.68
N THR A 315 12.72 25.75 -19.89
CA THR A 315 13.57 24.65 -19.43
C THR A 315 13.07 23.32 -19.98
N ARG A 316 13.98 22.46 -20.39
CA ARG A 316 13.71 21.08 -20.80
C ARG A 316 14.45 20.14 -19.86
N PHE A 317 13.69 19.30 -19.12
CA PHE A 317 14.24 18.45 -18.08
C PHE A 317 15.16 19.21 -17.08
N GLY A 318 14.81 20.47 -16.77
CA GLY A 318 15.60 21.31 -15.87
C GLY A 318 16.75 22.10 -16.51
N ALA A 319 17.17 21.78 -17.74
CA ALA A 319 18.18 22.52 -18.46
C ALA A 319 17.57 23.65 -19.29
N LEU A 320 18.20 24.84 -19.30
CA LEU A 320 17.80 25.95 -20.16
C LEU A 320 17.96 25.56 -21.65
N VAL A 321 16.87 25.65 -22.42
CA VAL A 321 16.88 25.24 -23.85
C VAL A 321 17.39 26.38 -24.73
N ASP A 322 16.93 27.62 -24.47
CA ASP A 322 17.32 28.81 -25.22
C ASP A 322 17.76 29.87 -24.21
N GLY A 323 18.98 30.38 -24.35
CA GLY A 323 19.53 31.43 -23.45
C GLY A 323 18.83 32.78 -23.59
N LYS A 324 17.70 32.87 -24.32
CA LYS A 324 16.92 34.07 -24.50
C LYS A 324 15.64 34.01 -23.68
N PRO A 325 15.34 35.00 -22.84
CA PRO A 325 14.08 35.08 -22.13
C PRO A 325 12.92 35.27 -23.10
N LEU A 326 11.82 34.54 -22.87
CA LEU A 326 10.56 34.66 -23.60
C LEU A 326 9.84 35.93 -23.12
N GLN A 327 9.37 36.72 -24.08
CA GLN A 327 8.56 37.93 -23.81
C GLN A 327 7.11 37.53 -23.44
N PRO A 328 6.31 38.47 -22.90
CA PRO A 328 4.89 38.21 -22.64
C PRO A 328 4.17 37.68 -23.87
N GLY A 329 3.42 36.62 -23.70
CA GLY A 329 2.69 35.93 -24.77
C GLY A 329 2.35 34.49 -24.45
N VAL A 330 1.68 33.83 -25.40
CA VAL A 330 1.32 32.41 -25.29
C VAL A 330 2.31 31.57 -26.10
N TYR A 331 2.86 30.55 -25.46
CA TYR A 331 3.89 29.68 -26.03
C TYR A 331 3.46 28.22 -25.99
N LEU A 332 3.78 27.52 -27.08
CA LEU A 332 3.65 26.06 -27.14
C LEU A 332 4.95 25.43 -26.63
N LYS A 333 4.81 24.50 -25.73
CA LYS A 333 5.91 23.71 -25.17
C LYS A 333 5.58 22.22 -25.19
N LEU A 334 6.59 21.38 -24.97
CA LEU A 334 6.32 19.96 -24.74
C LEU A 334 5.55 19.75 -23.44
N PRO A 335 4.69 18.71 -23.37
CA PRO A 335 3.87 18.48 -22.18
C PRO A 335 4.75 18.25 -20.94
N TRP A 336 4.22 18.65 -19.80
CA TRP A 336 4.86 18.33 -18.54
C TRP A 336 5.02 16.80 -18.39
N PRO A 337 6.16 16.26 -17.93
CA PRO A 337 7.31 16.92 -17.29
C PRO A 337 8.47 17.29 -18.25
N CYS A 338 8.32 17.12 -19.56
CA CYS A 338 9.43 17.31 -20.52
C CYS A 338 9.92 18.76 -20.58
N GLU A 339 9.02 19.73 -20.71
CA GLU A 339 9.36 21.16 -20.73
C GLU A 339 8.56 21.95 -19.69
N ASN A 340 9.20 22.92 -19.10
CA ASN A 340 8.58 23.89 -18.20
C ASN A 340 9.00 25.31 -18.57
N ILE A 341 8.13 26.29 -18.32
CA ILE A 341 8.44 27.71 -18.43
C ILE A 341 8.40 28.29 -17.03
N GLN A 342 9.55 28.69 -16.52
CA GLN A 342 9.67 29.42 -15.25
C GLN A 342 9.41 30.91 -15.52
N ARG A 343 8.47 31.48 -14.79
CA ARG A 343 8.11 32.91 -14.89
C ARG A 343 8.91 33.67 -13.86
N ILE A 344 9.54 34.75 -14.28
CA ILE A 344 10.30 35.68 -13.43
C ILE A 344 9.66 37.05 -13.58
N GLU A 345 9.17 37.57 -12.48
CA GLU A 345 8.65 38.91 -12.42
C GLU A 345 9.80 39.94 -12.53
N VAL A 346 9.75 40.83 -13.52
CA VAL A 346 10.85 41.79 -13.81
C VAL A 346 10.47 43.19 -13.34
N ASP A 347 9.18 43.50 -13.27
CA ASP A 347 8.68 44.84 -12.91
C ASP A 347 8.49 45.05 -11.39
N VAL A 348 8.81 44.05 -10.57
CA VAL A 348 8.69 44.19 -9.10
C VAL A 348 10.06 44.51 -8.51
N PRO A 349 10.23 45.68 -7.82
CA PRO A 349 11.47 45.98 -7.15
C PRO A 349 11.75 44.99 -6.02
N GLN A 350 12.78 44.18 -6.21
CA GLN A 350 13.23 43.22 -5.19
C GLN A 350 14.07 43.97 -4.16
N THR A 351 13.58 44.07 -2.92
CA THR A 351 14.36 44.57 -1.79
C THR A 351 15.30 43.48 -1.29
N VAL A 352 16.58 43.58 -1.63
CA VAL A 352 17.64 42.75 -1.04
C VAL A 352 18.06 43.42 0.27
N THR A 353 17.73 42.83 1.40
CA THR A 353 18.27 43.17 2.71
C THR A 353 19.73 42.68 2.75
N ILE A 354 20.67 43.63 2.60
CA ILE A 354 22.09 43.39 2.86
C ILE A 354 22.26 43.55 4.37
N GLY A 355 22.45 42.39 5.08
CA GLY A 355 22.81 42.34 6.51
C GLY A 355 24.30 42.38 6.71
#